data_19e0030573e023fba164b799387dfdd0
#
_entry.id   19e0030573e023fba164b799387dfdd0
#
_cell.length_a   1.000
_cell.length_b   1.000
_cell.length_c   1.000
_cell.angle_alpha   90.00
_cell.angle_beta   90.00
_cell.angle_gamma   90.00
#
_symmetry.space_group_name_H-M   'P 1'
#
loop_
_entity.id
_entity.type
_entity.pdbx_description
1 polymer ?
#
loop_
_entity_poly.entity_id
_entity_poly.type
_entity_poly.pdbx_seq_one_letter_code
_entity_poly.pdbx_strand_id
1 'polypeptide(L)'
;MAIRVEVWGDYALFTRPEMKTERVSYDVMTPSAARGLLESIYWHPGMKWCIDRIHVCSPIRFTNIRRNEVKDTISARKVKTVMEKGQGELYLATPESIQQRAAMVLRDVHYVIGAHFDLTENAAPGDNAGKFQDIIKRRLERVQCYSMPYFGTREFPAHFRRCTELPPCPDELKGVRDLGWMLLDMDYTNPQNITPRFFRASLTDGVMVVPPWDSEEVRG
;
A
#
# COMPACT_ATOMS: atom_id res chain seq x y z
N MET A 1 -18.37 1.37 12.00
CA MET A 1 -18.67 2.72 11.42
C MET A 1 -17.64 3.01 10.36
N ALA A 2 -18.05 3.34 9.15
CA ALA A 2 -17.12 3.52 8.03
C ALA A 2 -16.27 4.80 8.22
N ILE A 3 -14.95 4.64 8.12
CA ILE A 3 -13.97 5.72 8.15
C ILE A 3 -13.62 6.04 6.69
N ARG A 4 -13.57 7.33 6.33
CA ARG A 4 -13.16 7.76 5.01
C ARG A 4 -11.92 8.62 5.11
N VAL A 5 -10.87 8.22 4.39
CA VAL A 5 -9.60 8.94 4.34
C VAL A 5 -9.31 9.32 2.90
N GLU A 6 -9.20 10.60 2.66
CA GLU A 6 -8.79 11.16 1.36
C GLU A 6 -7.27 11.23 1.31
N VAL A 7 -6.70 10.73 0.21
CA VAL A 7 -5.25 10.63 0.02
C VAL A 7 -4.86 11.02 -1.39
N TRP A 8 -3.75 11.76 -1.56
CA TRP A 8 -3.29 12.23 -2.88
C TRP A 8 -1.78 12.39 -2.91
N GLY A 9 -1.21 12.41 -4.11
CA GLY A 9 0.22 12.62 -4.33
C GLY A 9 0.58 12.63 -5.81
N ASP A 10 1.80 13.03 -6.09
CA ASP A 10 2.29 13.22 -7.46
C ASP A 10 2.46 11.89 -8.21
N TYR A 11 2.95 10.86 -7.49
CA TYR A 11 3.22 9.54 -8.07
C TYR A 11 2.79 8.40 -7.16
N ALA A 12 2.52 7.23 -7.77
CA ALA A 12 2.30 5.98 -7.05
C ALA A 12 2.85 4.78 -7.82
N LEU A 13 3.31 3.76 -7.07
CA LEU A 13 3.81 2.51 -7.64
C LEU A 13 3.29 1.32 -6.84
N PHE A 14 2.16 0.77 -7.26
CA PHE A 14 1.58 -0.44 -6.71
C PHE A 14 2.03 -1.63 -7.55
N THR A 15 3.26 -2.09 -7.31
CA THR A 15 3.94 -3.05 -8.19
C THR A 15 3.15 -4.35 -8.37
N ARG A 16 2.93 -4.74 -9.63
CA ARG A 16 2.38 -6.04 -9.99
C ARG A 16 3.37 -7.15 -9.63
N PRO A 17 2.94 -8.24 -8.98
CA PRO A 17 3.84 -9.31 -8.53
C PRO A 17 4.66 -9.95 -9.66
N GLU A 18 4.09 -10.02 -10.87
CA GLU A 18 4.73 -10.55 -12.08
C GLU A 18 5.80 -9.62 -12.67
N MET A 19 5.79 -8.33 -12.30
CA MET A 19 6.68 -7.29 -12.86
C MET A 19 7.64 -6.74 -11.80
N LYS A 20 8.45 -7.62 -11.20
CA LYS A 20 9.33 -7.27 -10.07
C LYS A 20 10.60 -6.52 -10.48
N THR A 21 11.12 -6.77 -11.66
CA THR A 21 12.40 -6.23 -12.12
C THR A 21 12.23 -4.87 -12.77
N GLU A 22 11.42 -4.79 -13.82
CA GLU A 22 10.93 -3.54 -14.37
C GLU A 22 9.53 -3.33 -13.83
N ARG A 23 9.44 -2.49 -12.80
CA ARG A 23 8.22 -2.39 -12.00
C ARG A 23 7.11 -1.71 -12.79
N VAL A 24 5.98 -2.38 -12.86
CA VAL A 24 4.75 -1.83 -13.43
C VAL A 24 3.70 -1.73 -12.34
N SER A 25 3.10 -0.56 -12.19
CA SER A 25 2.01 -0.35 -11.25
C SER A 25 0.73 -1.04 -11.71
N TYR A 26 -0.10 -1.50 -10.77
CA TYR A 26 -1.52 -1.66 -11.00
C TYR A 26 -2.13 -0.33 -11.44
N ASP A 27 -3.28 -0.39 -12.13
CA ASP A 27 -3.99 0.79 -12.62
C ASP A 27 -4.49 1.72 -11.50
N VAL A 28 -4.73 1.16 -10.31
CA VAL A 28 -5.19 1.89 -9.13
C VAL A 28 -4.54 1.31 -7.87
N MET A 29 -4.76 1.98 -6.75
CA MET A 29 -4.32 1.51 -5.42
C MET A 29 -4.89 0.14 -5.11
N THR A 30 -4.04 -0.79 -4.64
CA THR A 30 -4.46 -2.10 -4.14
C THR A 30 -5.00 -2.00 -2.71
N PRO A 31 -5.93 -2.90 -2.29
CA PRO A 31 -6.40 -2.93 -0.90
C PRO A 31 -5.27 -3.09 0.12
N SER A 32 -4.26 -3.93 -0.16
CA SER A 32 -3.08 -4.08 0.70
C SER A 32 -2.30 -2.78 0.87
N ALA A 33 -2.12 -2.00 -0.22
CA ALA A 33 -1.46 -0.70 -0.14
C ALA A 33 -2.30 0.33 0.65
N ALA A 34 -3.62 0.33 0.47
CA ALA A 34 -4.54 1.16 1.24
C ALA A 34 -4.48 0.83 2.73
N ARG A 35 -4.47 -0.46 3.10
CA ARG A 35 -4.32 -0.91 4.49
C ARG A 35 -2.99 -0.42 5.09
N GLY A 36 -1.87 -0.66 4.39
CA GLY A 36 -0.54 -0.22 4.84
C GLY A 36 -0.44 1.29 5.02
N LEU A 37 -1.12 2.07 4.15
CA LEU A 37 -1.20 3.53 4.28
C LEU A 37 -1.98 3.92 5.54
N LEU A 38 -3.13 3.31 5.83
CA LEU A 38 -3.89 3.58 7.05
C LEU A 38 -3.13 3.17 8.31
N GLU A 39 -2.41 2.04 8.28
CA GLU A 39 -1.53 1.59 9.38
C GLU A 39 -0.39 2.58 9.65
N SER A 40 0.15 3.22 8.64
CA SER A 40 1.17 4.27 8.83
C SER A 40 0.61 5.51 9.55
N ILE A 41 -0.68 5.80 9.41
CA ILE A 41 -1.37 6.85 10.16
C ILE A 41 -1.63 6.38 11.59
N TYR A 42 -2.28 5.22 11.74
CA TYR A 42 -2.57 4.63 13.04
C TYR A 42 -2.65 3.11 12.96
N TRP A 43 -1.84 2.46 13.77
CA TRP A 43 -1.83 1.03 14.01
C TRP A 43 -1.81 0.73 15.51
N HIS A 44 -2.48 -0.35 15.90
CA HIS A 44 -2.47 -0.88 17.26
C HIS A 44 -2.65 -2.41 17.21
N PRO A 45 -1.97 -3.21 18.09
CA PRO A 45 -2.12 -4.67 18.09
C PRO A 45 -3.56 -5.14 18.28
N GLY A 46 -4.36 -4.37 19.02
CA GLY A 46 -5.76 -4.66 19.32
C GLY A 46 -6.75 -4.32 18.19
N MET A 47 -6.28 -3.90 17.01
CA MET A 47 -7.15 -3.59 15.88
C MET A 47 -6.55 -4.04 14.55
N LYS A 48 -7.42 -4.39 13.60
CA LYS A 48 -7.08 -4.74 12.23
C LYS A 48 -7.90 -3.87 11.27
N TRP A 49 -7.22 -3.17 10.36
CA TRP A 49 -7.89 -2.43 9.29
C TRP A 49 -8.47 -3.36 8.24
N CYS A 50 -9.71 -3.09 7.83
CA CYS A 50 -10.41 -3.74 6.74
C CYS A 50 -10.79 -2.68 5.71
N ILE A 51 -10.38 -2.90 4.46
CA ILE A 51 -10.70 -1.98 3.36
C ILE A 51 -11.99 -2.41 2.70
N ASP A 52 -12.99 -1.51 2.68
CA ASP A 52 -14.31 -1.78 2.11
C ASP A 52 -14.40 -1.36 0.64
N ARG A 53 -13.83 -0.20 0.33
CA ARG A 53 -13.87 0.38 -1.02
C ARG A 53 -12.77 1.41 -1.23
N ILE A 54 -12.41 1.60 -2.47
CA ILE A 54 -11.48 2.64 -2.90
C ILE A 54 -12.14 3.45 -4.02
N HIS A 55 -12.34 4.74 -3.78
CA HIS A 55 -12.81 5.68 -4.79
C HIS A 55 -11.58 6.25 -5.50
N VAL A 56 -11.58 6.21 -6.81
CA VAL A 56 -10.56 6.81 -7.68
C VAL A 56 -11.07 8.18 -8.10
N CYS A 57 -10.41 9.23 -7.61
CA CYS A 57 -10.87 10.62 -7.75
C CYS A 57 -10.04 11.42 -8.78
N SER A 58 -9.13 10.76 -9.50
CA SER A 58 -8.35 11.33 -10.60
C SER A 58 -8.29 10.36 -11.78
N PRO A 59 -8.16 10.85 -13.04
CA PRO A 59 -7.94 9.98 -14.19
C PRO A 59 -6.71 9.08 -14.02
N ILE A 60 -6.81 7.83 -14.50
CA ILE A 60 -5.69 6.88 -14.45
C ILE A 60 -4.67 7.29 -15.51
N ARG A 61 -3.50 7.76 -15.07
CA ARG A 61 -2.42 8.20 -15.95
C ARG A 61 -1.11 7.57 -15.56
N PHE A 62 -0.40 7.04 -16.54
CA PHE A 62 0.92 6.46 -16.34
C PHE A 62 2.02 7.39 -16.84
N THR A 63 3.18 7.27 -16.22
CA THR A 63 4.44 7.85 -16.68
C THR A 63 5.58 6.88 -16.42
N ASN A 64 6.72 7.10 -17.10
CA ASN A 64 7.90 6.25 -16.94
C ASN A 64 8.97 7.00 -16.16
N ILE A 65 9.48 6.39 -15.11
CA ILE A 65 10.59 6.91 -14.31
C ILE A 65 11.77 5.95 -14.44
N ARG A 66 12.93 6.48 -14.84
CA ARG A 66 14.19 5.74 -14.89
C ARG A 66 15.01 6.05 -13.66
N ARG A 67 15.59 5.01 -13.07
CA ARG A 67 16.43 5.11 -11.87
C ARG A 67 17.68 4.29 -12.00
N ASN A 68 18.73 4.79 -11.37
CA ASN A 68 19.93 4.00 -11.17
C ASN A 68 19.74 3.19 -9.88
N GLU A 69 19.68 1.88 -10.01
CA GLU A 69 19.59 0.93 -8.89
C GLU A 69 20.89 0.15 -8.79
N VAL A 70 21.24 -0.28 -7.58
CA VAL A 70 22.37 -1.19 -7.36
C VAL A 70 21.89 -2.61 -7.61
N LYS A 71 22.50 -3.29 -8.61
CA LYS A 71 22.12 -4.67 -9.00
C LYS A 71 22.62 -5.73 -8.03
N ASP A 72 23.77 -5.47 -7.38
CA ASP A 72 24.43 -6.43 -6.52
C ASP A 72 24.00 -6.29 -5.07
N THR A 73 23.98 -7.40 -4.34
CA THR A 73 23.72 -7.44 -2.91
C THR A 73 25.01 -7.77 -2.16
N ILE A 74 25.16 -7.25 -0.94
CA ILE A 74 26.28 -7.60 -0.08
C ILE A 74 26.22 -9.10 0.23
N SER A 75 27.32 -9.80 -0.03
CA SER A 75 27.40 -11.24 0.25
C SER A 75 27.35 -11.52 1.75
N ALA A 76 26.31 -12.24 2.20
CA ALA A 76 26.18 -12.67 3.60
C ALA A 76 27.40 -13.48 4.08
N ARG A 77 28.02 -14.27 3.18
CA ARG A 77 29.26 -15.03 3.48
C ARG A 77 30.43 -14.08 3.75
N LYS A 78 30.57 -12.99 2.95
CA LYS A 78 31.63 -11.98 3.18
C LYS A 78 31.42 -11.28 4.51
N VAL A 79 30.17 -10.88 4.82
CA VAL A 79 29.79 -10.28 6.11
C VAL A 79 30.21 -11.19 7.28
N LYS A 80 29.81 -12.48 7.23
CA LYS A 80 30.14 -13.46 8.27
C LYS A 80 31.66 -13.60 8.46
N THR A 81 32.41 -13.69 7.37
CA THR A 81 33.88 -13.81 7.42
C THR A 81 34.53 -12.57 8.06
N VAL A 82 34.08 -11.39 7.75
CA VAL A 82 34.61 -10.14 8.34
C VAL A 82 34.26 -10.07 9.83
N MET A 83 33.03 -10.47 10.21
CA MET A 83 32.61 -10.54 11.61
C MET A 83 33.47 -11.52 12.42
N GLU A 84 33.76 -12.73 11.90
CA GLU A 84 34.56 -13.75 12.56
C GLU A 84 36.03 -13.36 12.71
N LYS A 85 36.59 -12.68 11.72
CA LYS A 85 38.00 -12.25 11.72
C LYS A 85 38.25 -10.93 12.45
N GLY A 86 37.22 -10.14 12.71
CA GLY A 86 37.29 -8.79 13.28
C GLY A 86 38.04 -7.78 12.41
N GLN A 87 38.35 -8.13 11.16
CA GLN A 87 39.07 -7.29 10.19
C GLN A 87 38.68 -7.64 8.76
N GLY A 88 38.83 -6.67 7.84
CA GLY A 88 38.54 -6.79 6.42
C GLY A 88 37.66 -5.67 5.94
N GLU A 89 37.67 -5.44 4.62
CA GLU A 89 36.85 -4.44 4.00
C GLU A 89 35.46 -5.02 3.63
N LEU A 90 34.42 -4.29 4.04
CA LEU A 90 33.02 -4.63 3.73
C LEU A 90 32.34 -3.43 3.11
N TYR A 91 32.40 -3.37 1.79
CA TYR A 91 31.71 -2.34 1.01
C TYR A 91 31.23 -2.90 -0.33
N LEU A 92 30.31 -2.19 -0.95
CA LEU A 92 29.86 -2.39 -2.31
C LEU A 92 30.15 -1.11 -3.10
N ALA A 93 30.97 -1.18 -4.13
CA ALA A 93 31.28 -0.06 -5.01
C ALA A 93 30.05 0.23 -5.89
N THR A 94 29.22 1.16 -5.47
CA THR A 94 27.96 1.48 -6.16
C THR A 94 28.16 1.90 -7.63
N PRO A 95 29.21 2.67 -8.01
CA PRO A 95 29.46 3.01 -9.41
C PRO A 95 29.66 1.81 -10.33
N GLU A 96 30.27 0.73 -9.82
CA GLU A 96 30.52 -0.51 -10.57
C GLU A 96 29.28 -1.42 -10.67
N SER A 97 28.32 -1.21 -9.77
CA SER A 97 27.13 -2.02 -9.63
C SER A 97 25.84 -1.31 -10.05
N ILE A 98 25.95 -0.13 -10.68
CA ILE A 98 24.78 0.61 -11.16
C ILE A 98 24.14 -0.11 -12.34
N GLN A 99 22.82 -0.26 -12.25
CA GLN A 99 21.97 -0.67 -13.35
C GLN A 99 20.80 0.29 -13.49
N GLN A 100 20.59 0.84 -14.69
CA GLN A 100 19.40 1.65 -14.96
C GLN A 100 18.18 0.75 -15.12
N ARG A 101 17.12 1.04 -14.38
CA ARG A 101 15.82 0.35 -14.45
C ARG A 101 14.71 1.34 -14.68
N ALA A 102 13.76 0.96 -15.54
CA ALA A 102 12.54 1.70 -15.77
C ALA A 102 11.43 1.23 -14.80
N ALA A 103 10.57 2.14 -14.39
CA ALA A 103 9.34 1.82 -13.69
C ALA A 103 8.18 2.60 -14.32
N MET A 104 7.09 1.89 -14.63
CA MET A 104 5.84 2.50 -15.06
C MET A 104 5.01 2.80 -13.82
N VAL A 105 4.87 4.09 -13.51
CA VAL A 105 4.22 4.60 -12.30
C VAL A 105 2.96 5.37 -12.64
N LEU A 106 2.03 5.43 -11.71
CA LEU A 106 0.87 6.33 -11.78
C LEU A 106 1.31 7.74 -11.42
N ARG A 107 0.67 8.74 -12.01
CA ARG A 107 0.89 10.16 -11.71
C ARG A 107 -0.41 10.88 -11.35
N ASP A 108 -0.29 11.95 -10.58
CA ASP A 108 -1.40 12.82 -10.16
C ASP A 108 -2.53 12.00 -9.50
N VAL A 109 -2.15 11.13 -8.56
CA VAL A 109 -3.08 10.19 -7.94
C VAL A 109 -3.92 10.84 -6.84
N HIS A 110 -5.21 10.47 -6.81
CA HIS A 110 -6.14 10.94 -5.80
C HIS A 110 -7.18 9.86 -5.51
N TYR A 111 -7.28 9.44 -4.24
CA TYR A 111 -8.18 8.38 -3.80
C TYR A 111 -8.94 8.78 -2.54
N VAL A 112 -10.10 8.14 -2.32
CA VAL A 112 -10.74 8.09 -1.01
C VAL A 112 -10.86 6.63 -0.58
N ILE A 113 -10.19 6.29 0.51
CA ILE A 113 -10.23 4.96 1.12
C ILE A 113 -11.40 4.91 2.08
N GLY A 114 -12.36 4.03 1.82
CA GLY A 114 -13.43 3.67 2.76
C GLY A 114 -13.05 2.39 3.49
N ALA A 115 -12.95 2.45 4.80
CA ALA A 115 -12.49 1.35 5.62
C ALA A 115 -13.23 1.29 6.96
N HIS A 116 -13.19 0.13 7.59
CA HIS A 116 -13.51 -0.05 9.00
C HIS A 116 -12.34 -0.76 9.69
N PHE A 117 -12.46 -1.00 10.98
CA PHE A 117 -11.53 -1.85 11.70
C PHE A 117 -12.28 -2.80 12.61
N ASP A 118 -11.69 -3.98 12.80
CA ASP A 118 -12.13 -4.98 13.74
C ASP A 118 -11.21 -5.00 14.96
N LEU A 119 -11.76 -5.34 16.11
CA LEU A 119 -10.97 -5.61 17.31
C LEU A 119 -10.35 -7.00 17.18
N THR A 120 -9.07 -7.11 17.53
CA THR A 120 -8.35 -8.39 17.57
C THR A 120 -8.32 -8.95 18.99
N GLU A 121 -7.97 -10.22 19.12
CA GLU A 121 -7.70 -10.89 20.41
C GLU A 121 -6.54 -10.27 21.19
N ASN A 122 -5.69 -9.46 20.56
CA ASN A 122 -4.60 -8.72 21.20
C ASN A 122 -5.04 -7.36 21.76
N ALA A 123 -6.34 -7.08 21.83
CA ALA A 123 -6.86 -5.89 22.47
C ALA A 123 -6.61 -5.95 23.99
N ALA A 124 -5.98 -4.90 24.54
CA ALA A 124 -5.71 -4.81 25.96
C ALA A 124 -6.99 -4.49 26.76
N PRO A 125 -7.03 -4.79 28.06
CA PRO A 125 -8.10 -4.33 28.93
C PRO A 125 -8.26 -2.80 28.85
N GLY A 126 -9.44 -2.33 28.46
CA GLY A 126 -9.74 -0.90 28.23
C GLY A 126 -9.62 -0.45 26.77
N ASP A 127 -9.17 -1.31 25.87
CA ASP A 127 -9.31 -1.06 24.42
C ASP A 127 -10.74 -1.32 23.98
N ASN A 128 -11.27 -0.42 23.20
CA ASN A 128 -12.60 -0.53 22.62
C ASN A 128 -12.70 0.28 21.33
N ALA A 129 -13.72 0.00 20.55
CA ALA A 129 -13.93 0.62 19.25
C ALA A 129 -14.04 2.16 19.33
N GLY A 130 -14.67 2.70 20.39
CA GLY A 130 -14.80 4.14 20.57
C GLY A 130 -13.45 4.83 20.76
N LYS A 131 -12.59 4.27 21.63
CA LYS A 131 -11.22 4.77 21.87
C LYS A 131 -10.42 4.83 20.56
N PHE A 132 -10.41 3.74 19.78
CA PHE A 132 -9.68 3.72 18.52
C PHE A 132 -10.24 4.71 17.50
N GLN A 133 -11.56 4.80 17.41
CA GLN A 133 -12.24 5.74 16.52
C GLN A 133 -11.91 7.20 16.85
N ASP A 134 -11.87 7.57 18.12
CA ASP A 134 -11.52 8.92 18.56
C ASP A 134 -10.05 9.25 18.25
N ILE A 135 -9.15 8.28 18.44
CA ILE A 135 -7.73 8.45 18.09
C ILE A 135 -7.57 8.65 16.58
N ILE A 136 -8.21 7.80 15.77
CA ILE A 136 -8.14 7.87 14.30
C ILE A 136 -8.71 9.23 13.84
N LYS A 137 -9.89 9.62 14.32
CA LYS A 137 -10.51 10.90 13.99
C LYS A 137 -9.58 12.07 14.29
N ARG A 138 -9.03 12.12 15.51
CA ARG A 138 -8.09 13.17 15.92
C ARG A 138 -6.84 13.22 15.04
N ARG A 139 -6.25 12.06 14.68
CA ARG A 139 -5.09 12.00 13.81
C ARG A 139 -5.38 12.51 12.41
N LEU A 140 -6.51 12.13 11.84
CA LEU A 140 -6.94 12.59 10.52
C LEU A 140 -7.23 14.10 10.49
N GLU A 141 -7.84 14.64 11.55
CA GLU A 141 -8.14 16.07 11.67
C GLU A 141 -6.87 16.92 11.86
N ARG A 142 -5.85 16.37 12.53
CA ARG A 142 -4.58 17.05 12.80
C ARG A 142 -3.46 16.68 11.83
N VAL A 143 -3.76 15.86 10.83
CA VAL A 143 -2.78 15.33 9.86
C VAL A 143 -1.57 14.69 10.57
N GLN A 144 -1.83 13.89 11.61
CA GLN A 144 -0.82 13.20 12.41
C GLN A 144 -0.69 11.74 11.96
N CYS A 145 0.53 11.28 11.77
CA CYS A 145 0.84 9.88 11.43
C CYS A 145 1.97 9.34 12.32
N TYR A 146 2.04 8.03 12.44
CA TYR A 146 3.14 7.34 13.09
C TYR A 146 4.40 7.36 12.21
N SER A 147 4.22 7.07 10.93
CA SER A 147 5.24 7.19 9.89
C SER A 147 4.63 7.85 8.67
N MET A 148 5.46 8.54 7.85
CA MET A 148 4.97 9.19 6.65
C MET A 148 4.29 8.18 5.73
N PRO A 149 3.00 8.35 5.41
CA PRO A 149 2.31 7.51 4.42
C PRO A 149 2.93 7.64 3.03
N TYR A 150 2.86 6.57 2.23
CA TYR A 150 3.40 6.56 0.88
C TYR A 150 2.59 5.66 -0.06
N PHE A 151 2.69 5.92 -1.36
CA PHE A 151 1.99 5.19 -2.41
C PHE A 151 2.85 4.06 -3.00
N GLY A 152 2.92 2.93 -2.27
CA GLY A 152 3.62 1.71 -2.68
C GLY A 152 5.12 1.72 -2.46
N THR A 153 5.81 2.84 -2.64
CA THR A 153 7.23 3.01 -2.33
C THR A 153 7.46 4.30 -1.54
N ARG A 154 8.45 4.31 -0.63
CA ARG A 154 8.73 5.45 0.27
C ARG A 154 9.12 6.74 -0.43
N GLU A 155 9.55 6.67 -1.68
CA GLU A 155 9.87 7.83 -2.51
C GLU A 155 8.63 8.59 -3.02
N PHE A 156 7.44 8.00 -2.92
CA PHE A 156 6.17 8.62 -3.32
C PHE A 156 5.31 8.91 -2.09
N PRO A 157 5.58 10.01 -1.37
CA PRO A 157 4.84 10.36 -0.17
C PRO A 157 3.36 10.59 -0.50
N ALA A 158 2.50 10.20 0.44
CA ALA A 158 1.06 10.42 0.37
C ALA A 158 0.65 11.54 1.32
N HIS A 159 -0.04 12.54 0.81
CA HIS A 159 -0.81 13.46 1.62
C HIS A 159 -2.12 12.80 2.03
N PHE A 160 -2.65 13.17 3.19
CA PHE A 160 -3.91 12.62 3.66
C PHE A 160 -4.70 13.62 4.50
N ARG A 161 -6.01 13.43 4.53
CA ARG A 161 -6.93 14.13 5.43
C ARG A 161 -8.20 13.31 5.66
N ARG A 162 -8.99 13.71 6.64
CA ARG A 162 -10.33 13.16 6.81
C ARG A 162 -11.20 13.58 5.62
N CYS A 163 -11.84 12.61 4.97
CA CYS A 163 -12.80 12.88 3.92
C CYS A 163 -14.17 13.20 4.54
N THR A 164 -14.64 14.42 4.38
CA THR A 164 -15.98 14.87 4.80
C THR A 164 -16.98 14.81 3.66
N GLU A 165 -16.51 15.08 2.45
CA GLU A 165 -17.31 15.06 1.23
C GLU A 165 -16.51 14.31 0.15
N LEU A 166 -17.20 13.40 -0.56
CA LEU A 166 -16.56 12.63 -1.63
C LEU A 166 -16.31 13.53 -2.84
N PRO A 167 -15.07 13.57 -3.36
CA PRO A 167 -14.80 14.21 -4.64
C PRO A 167 -15.61 13.58 -5.76
N PRO A 168 -16.01 14.34 -6.80
CA PRO A 168 -16.73 13.79 -7.93
C PRO A 168 -15.90 12.76 -8.68
N CYS A 169 -16.59 11.76 -9.25
CA CYS A 169 -15.95 10.80 -10.15
C CYS A 169 -15.51 11.51 -11.45
N PRO A 170 -14.26 11.34 -11.89
CA PRO A 170 -13.83 11.82 -13.20
C PRO A 170 -14.66 11.21 -14.33
N ASP A 171 -14.95 12.00 -15.37
CA ASP A 171 -15.78 11.52 -16.49
C ASP A 171 -15.17 10.30 -17.19
N GLU A 172 -13.84 10.22 -17.25
CA GLU A 172 -13.09 9.10 -17.84
C GLU A 172 -13.24 7.77 -17.06
N LEU A 173 -13.74 7.83 -15.84
CA LEU A 173 -13.95 6.64 -14.98
C LEU A 173 -15.42 6.25 -14.82
N LYS A 174 -16.32 6.91 -15.54
CA LYS A 174 -17.73 6.54 -15.57
C LYS A 174 -17.95 5.21 -16.28
N GLY A 175 -18.96 4.47 -15.83
CA GLY A 175 -19.27 3.13 -16.31
C GLY A 175 -18.45 2.04 -15.60
N VAL A 176 -18.42 0.86 -16.22
CA VAL A 176 -17.74 -0.32 -15.67
C VAL A 176 -16.42 -0.57 -16.38
N ARG A 177 -15.34 -0.75 -15.61
CA ARG A 177 -14.00 -1.08 -16.09
C ARG A 177 -13.44 -2.27 -15.35
N ASP A 178 -13.13 -3.35 -16.05
CA ASP A 178 -12.42 -4.52 -15.51
C ASP A 178 -10.94 -4.16 -15.31
N LEU A 179 -10.41 -4.39 -14.10
CA LEU A 179 -9.01 -4.18 -13.75
C LEU A 179 -8.20 -5.48 -13.72
N GLY A 180 -8.87 -6.63 -13.96
CA GLY A 180 -8.26 -7.95 -13.89
C GLY A 180 -7.98 -8.42 -12.45
N TRP A 181 -7.06 -9.38 -12.33
CA TRP A 181 -6.65 -9.90 -11.03
C TRP A 181 -5.79 -8.90 -10.28
N MET A 182 -6.17 -8.60 -9.05
CA MET A 182 -5.49 -7.65 -8.18
C MET A 182 -5.18 -8.28 -6.83
N LEU A 183 -4.01 -7.93 -6.28
CA LEU A 183 -3.62 -8.34 -4.93
C LEU A 183 -4.58 -7.71 -3.90
N LEU A 184 -5.30 -8.59 -3.19
CA LEU A 184 -6.11 -8.20 -2.03
C LEU A 184 -5.19 -7.88 -0.85
N ASP A 185 -4.46 -8.88 -0.39
CA ASP A 185 -3.45 -8.77 0.67
C ASP A 185 -2.62 -10.05 0.76
N MET A 186 -1.63 -10.06 1.67
CA MET A 186 -0.86 -11.25 2.02
C MET A 186 -1.52 -11.98 3.18
N ASP A 187 -1.55 -13.30 3.09
CA ASP A 187 -2.00 -14.17 4.17
C ASP A 187 -0.84 -14.47 5.12
N TYR A 188 -0.91 -13.92 6.31
CA TYR A 188 0.09 -14.05 7.38
C TYR A 188 -0.30 -15.10 8.45
N THR A 189 -1.37 -15.86 8.24
CA THR A 189 -1.83 -16.88 9.22
C THR A 189 -0.77 -17.95 9.48
N ASN A 190 0.01 -18.28 8.44
CA ASN A 190 1.18 -19.14 8.58
C ASN A 190 2.47 -18.34 8.31
N PRO A 191 3.22 -17.90 9.35
CA PRO A 191 4.45 -17.12 9.16
C PRO A 191 5.55 -17.82 8.35
N GLN A 192 5.51 -19.16 8.26
CA GLN A 192 6.46 -19.94 7.47
C GLN A 192 6.07 -20.08 6.00
N ASN A 193 4.81 -19.79 5.66
CA ASN A 193 4.31 -19.86 4.30
C ASN A 193 3.32 -18.72 4.06
N ILE A 194 3.85 -17.51 3.87
CA ILE A 194 3.06 -16.31 3.56
C ILE A 194 2.65 -16.36 2.09
N THR A 195 1.34 -16.39 1.81
CA THR A 195 0.79 -16.48 0.45
C THR A 195 -0.01 -15.24 0.07
N PRO A 196 0.04 -14.82 -1.20
CA PRO A 196 -0.78 -13.71 -1.68
C PRO A 196 -2.22 -14.18 -1.93
N ARG A 197 -3.19 -13.31 -1.62
CA ARG A 197 -4.60 -13.48 -1.94
C ARG A 197 -5.00 -12.46 -3.00
N PHE A 198 -5.74 -12.91 -4.02
CA PHE A 198 -6.14 -12.09 -5.15
C PHE A 198 -7.67 -12.10 -5.31
N PHE A 199 -8.19 -11.06 -5.96
CA PHE A 199 -9.58 -10.99 -6.39
C PHE A 199 -9.67 -10.34 -7.77
N ARG A 200 -10.78 -10.55 -8.48
CA ARG A 200 -11.03 -9.88 -9.75
C ARG A 200 -11.59 -8.50 -9.48
N ALA A 201 -10.76 -7.48 -9.67
CA ALA A 201 -11.10 -6.10 -9.39
C ALA A 201 -11.82 -5.45 -10.58
N SER A 202 -12.80 -4.61 -10.28
CA SER A 202 -13.46 -3.75 -11.25
C SER A 202 -13.75 -2.38 -10.66
N LEU A 203 -13.83 -1.37 -11.52
CA LEU A 203 -14.35 -0.05 -11.17
C LEU A 203 -15.78 0.06 -11.70
N THR A 204 -16.67 0.60 -10.88
CA THR A 204 -17.99 1.06 -11.29
C THR A 204 -18.10 2.52 -10.90
N ASP A 205 -18.19 3.40 -11.90
CA ASP A 205 -18.19 4.86 -11.70
C ASP A 205 -17.04 5.33 -10.77
N GLY A 206 -15.83 4.85 -11.05
CA GLY A 206 -14.63 5.17 -10.28
C GLY A 206 -14.53 4.52 -8.89
N VAL A 207 -15.43 3.61 -8.53
CA VAL A 207 -15.43 2.93 -7.24
C VAL A 207 -15.04 1.47 -7.40
N MET A 208 -14.01 1.05 -6.69
CA MET A 208 -13.64 -0.36 -6.50
C MET A 208 -14.19 -0.83 -5.16
N VAL A 209 -15.07 -1.82 -5.19
CA VAL A 209 -15.53 -2.52 -3.99
C VAL A 209 -14.56 -3.65 -3.69
N VAL A 210 -14.15 -3.77 -2.44
CA VAL A 210 -13.20 -4.79 -1.99
C VAL A 210 -14.00 -5.93 -1.34
N PRO A 211 -13.85 -7.18 -1.82
CA PRO A 211 -14.55 -8.31 -1.23
C PRO A 211 -14.03 -8.60 0.18
N PRO A 212 -14.87 -9.13 1.08
CA PRO A 212 -14.42 -9.66 2.36
C PRO A 212 -13.36 -10.75 2.19
N TRP A 213 -12.49 -10.89 3.18
CA TRP A 213 -11.38 -11.86 3.16
C TRP A 213 -11.81 -13.30 2.86
N ASP A 214 -12.96 -13.71 3.45
CA ASP A 214 -13.51 -15.07 3.31
C ASP A 214 -14.49 -15.24 2.13
N SER A 215 -14.56 -14.24 1.24
CA SER A 215 -15.43 -14.30 0.06
C SER A 215 -14.97 -15.37 -0.93
N GLU A 216 -15.94 -16.00 -1.60
CA GLU A 216 -15.68 -16.94 -2.71
C GLU A 216 -15.01 -16.27 -3.93
N GLU A 217 -14.99 -14.94 -4.01
CA GLU A 217 -14.32 -14.17 -5.04
C GLU A 217 -12.80 -14.10 -4.83
N VAL A 218 -12.32 -14.44 -3.63
CA VAL A 218 -10.90 -14.39 -3.25
C VAL A 218 -10.21 -15.72 -3.58
N ARG A 219 -9.05 -15.65 -4.21
CA ARG A 219 -8.22 -16.79 -4.63
C ARG A 219 -6.80 -16.65 -4.06
N GLY A 220 -6.10 -17.76 -3.89
CA GLY A 220 -4.71 -17.84 -3.43
C GLY A 220 -4.48 -19.00 -2.51
#